data_80c85048777a1f1563cdb224ae065867
#
_entry.id   80c85048777a1f1563cdb224ae065867
#
_cell.length_a   1.000
_cell.length_b   1.000
_cell.length_c   1.000
_cell.angle_alpha   90.00
_cell.angle_beta   90.00
_cell.angle_gamma   90.00
#
_symmetry.space_group_name_H-M   'P 1'
#
loop_
_entity.id
_entity.type
_entity.pdbx_description
1 polymer ?
#
loop_
_entity_poly.entity_id
_entity_poly.type
_entity_poly.pdbx_seq_one_letter_code
_entity_poly.pdbx_strand_id
1 'polypeptide(L)'
;GAFDPAMANLRATGLVPHLLRWGQEDRPLLGICLGLQLLFEQSDEGSDPGLGLLGGRVSRLPSNSGERIPHMGWAPLKHHGSCPLLSSDAPSEWVYFVHSYAAVPSDRNDLKASAPFGDQEVTAVVWRGRVGACQFHPEKSSDAGEQMLKRWLTWLRNGAEPCP
;
A
#
# COMPACT_ATOMS: atom_id res chain seq x y z
N GLY A 1 14.67 -9.81 2.36
CA GLY A 1 13.77 -10.47 2.45
C GLY A 1 12.67 -10.58 3.48
N ALA A 2 11.84 -9.57 3.56
CA ALA A 2 10.79 -9.56 4.58
C ALA A 2 9.52 -10.27 4.13
N PHE A 3 9.31 -10.50 2.81
CA PHE A 3 8.05 -11.05 2.30
C PHE A 3 7.79 -12.49 2.78
N ASP A 4 8.68 -13.43 2.46
CA ASP A 4 8.50 -14.83 2.85
C ASP A 4 8.46 -15.03 4.37
N PRO A 5 9.39 -14.46 5.16
CA PRO A 5 9.31 -14.54 6.61
C PRO A 5 8.03 -13.94 7.18
N ALA A 6 7.55 -12.83 6.62
CA ALA A 6 6.31 -12.20 7.08
C ALA A 6 5.11 -13.09 6.79
N MET A 7 5.02 -13.68 5.59
CA MET A 7 3.95 -14.63 5.27
C MET A 7 4.01 -15.88 6.15
N ALA A 8 5.21 -16.39 6.42
CA ALA A 8 5.38 -17.54 7.32
C ALA A 8 4.91 -17.21 8.75
N ASN A 9 5.30 -16.05 9.27
CA ASN A 9 4.87 -15.59 10.59
C ASN A 9 3.34 -15.41 10.64
N LEU A 10 2.78 -14.82 9.61
CA LEU A 10 1.34 -14.60 9.54
C LEU A 10 0.57 -15.92 9.51
N ARG A 11 1.05 -16.92 8.73
CA ARG A 11 0.48 -18.26 8.73
C ARG A 11 0.57 -18.92 10.11
N ALA A 12 1.69 -18.75 10.79
CA ALA A 12 1.92 -19.33 12.12
C ALA A 12 0.95 -18.77 13.17
N THR A 13 0.45 -17.55 13.02
CA THR A 13 -0.54 -16.97 13.92
C THR A 13 -1.95 -17.54 13.72
N GLY A 14 -2.20 -18.24 12.61
CA GLY A 14 -3.53 -18.72 12.24
C GLY A 14 -4.45 -17.63 11.67
N LEU A 15 -3.93 -16.43 11.42
CA LEU A 15 -4.75 -15.30 10.96
C LEU A 15 -5.05 -15.34 9.46
N VAL A 16 -4.26 -16.05 8.65
CA VAL A 16 -4.41 -16.02 7.19
C VAL A 16 -5.82 -16.37 6.73
N PRO A 17 -6.47 -17.47 7.17
CA PRO A 17 -7.83 -17.77 6.75
C PRO A 17 -8.83 -16.66 7.11
N HIS A 18 -8.64 -16.02 8.27
CA HIS A 18 -9.50 -14.92 8.71
C HIS A 18 -9.30 -13.66 7.88
N LEU A 19 -8.05 -13.34 7.55
CA LEU A 19 -7.74 -12.19 6.68
C LEU A 19 -8.29 -12.40 5.26
N LEU A 20 -8.15 -13.60 4.72
CA LEU A 20 -8.69 -13.93 3.40
C LEU A 20 -10.22 -13.78 3.38
N ARG A 21 -10.90 -14.30 4.39
CA ARG A 21 -12.35 -14.15 4.51
C ARG A 21 -12.74 -12.67 4.65
N TRP A 22 -12.03 -11.95 5.51
CA TRP A 22 -12.27 -10.52 5.75
C TRP A 22 -12.17 -9.72 4.45
N GLY A 23 -11.10 -9.93 3.69
CA GLY A 23 -10.88 -9.25 2.42
C GLY A 23 -11.87 -9.67 1.33
N GLN A 24 -12.19 -10.96 1.26
CA GLN A 24 -13.17 -11.49 0.28
C GLN A 24 -14.57 -10.98 0.54
N GLU A 25 -14.92 -10.74 1.80
CA GLU A 25 -16.19 -10.09 2.18
C GLU A 25 -16.14 -8.56 2.03
N ASP A 26 -15.04 -8.04 1.50
CA ASP A 26 -14.80 -6.61 1.31
C ASP A 26 -15.00 -5.80 2.59
N ARG A 27 -14.45 -6.29 3.69
CA ARG A 27 -14.45 -5.56 4.95
C ARG A 27 -13.24 -4.62 5.04
N PRO A 28 -13.36 -3.50 5.77
CA PRO A 28 -12.28 -2.52 5.83
C PRO A 28 -10.95 -3.10 6.31
N LEU A 29 -9.90 -2.91 5.50
CA LEU A 29 -8.56 -3.40 5.79
C LEU A 29 -7.55 -2.40 5.25
N LEU A 30 -6.60 -2.00 6.10
CA LEU A 30 -5.52 -1.10 5.73
C LEU A 30 -4.17 -1.79 5.92
N GLY A 31 -3.43 -1.99 4.83
CA GLY A 31 -2.05 -2.45 4.87
C GLY A 31 -1.07 -1.28 4.90
N ILE A 32 -0.02 -1.40 5.69
CA ILE A 32 1.01 -0.37 5.80
C ILE A 32 2.37 -0.98 5.51
N CYS A 33 3.13 -0.39 4.59
CA CYS A 33 4.47 -0.78 4.17
C CYS A 33 4.52 -2.24 3.72
N LEU A 34 5.10 -3.14 4.51
CA LEU A 34 5.10 -4.58 4.23
C LEU A 34 3.67 -5.12 4.11
N GLY A 35 2.73 -4.60 4.90
CA GLY A 35 1.32 -4.98 4.82
C GLY A 35 0.71 -4.73 3.44
N LEU A 36 1.09 -3.65 2.75
CA LEU A 36 0.71 -3.44 1.36
C LEU A 36 1.19 -4.60 0.48
N GLN A 37 2.45 -4.97 0.62
CA GLN A 37 3.06 -6.00 -0.23
C GLN A 37 2.40 -7.36 -0.04
N LEU A 38 2.05 -7.71 1.21
CA LEU A 38 1.42 -8.99 1.53
C LEU A 38 0.01 -9.14 0.96
N LEU A 39 -0.67 -8.04 0.61
CA LEU A 39 -2.01 -8.09 0.01
C LEU A 39 -2.00 -8.60 -1.43
N PHE A 40 -0.87 -8.52 -2.12
CA PHE A 40 -0.72 -8.93 -3.51
C PHE A 40 -0.50 -10.43 -3.65
N GLU A 41 -0.49 -10.92 -4.89
CA GLU A 41 -0.42 -12.34 -5.19
C GLU A 41 0.97 -12.94 -4.97
N GLN A 42 2.02 -12.17 -5.32
CA GLN A 42 3.40 -12.66 -5.27
C GLN A 42 4.39 -11.51 -5.19
N SER A 43 5.63 -11.82 -4.84
CA SER A 43 6.73 -10.86 -4.77
C SER A 43 7.99 -11.41 -5.37
N ASP A 44 8.73 -10.56 -6.09
CA ASP A 44 10.08 -10.89 -6.58
C ASP A 44 11.09 -11.06 -5.44
N GLU A 45 10.76 -10.57 -4.24
CA GLU A 45 11.60 -10.71 -3.06
C GLU A 45 11.63 -12.13 -2.52
N GLY A 46 10.57 -12.90 -2.77
CA GLY A 46 10.42 -14.24 -2.24
C GLY A 46 9.76 -15.19 -3.20
N SER A 47 9.50 -16.41 -2.74
CA SER A 47 8.85 -17.47 -3.51
C SER A 47 7.47 -17.85 -3.00
N ASP A 48 7.11 -17.42 -1.78
CA ASP A 48 5.81 -17.71 -1.19
C ASP A 48 4.71 -16.83 -1.80
N PRO A 49 3.48 -17.35 -1.94
CA PRO A 49 2.36 -16.51 -2.35
C PRO A 49 1.98 -15.54 -1.25
N GLY A 50 1.51 -14.35 -1.65
CA GLY A 50 0.87 -13.40 -0.74
C GLY A 50 -0.58 -13.74 -0.49
N LEU A 51 -1.32 -12.81 0.10
CA LEU A 51 -2.75 -13.01 0.40
C LEU A 51 -3.61 -12.99 -0.86
N GLY A 52 -3.16 -12.33 -1.93
CA GLY A 52 -3.91 -12.27 -3.19
C GLY A 52 -5.24 -11.54 -3.10
N LEU A 53 -5.41 -10.66 -2.12
CA LEU A 53 -6.62 -9.84 -1.99
C LEU A 53 -6.65 -8.72 -3.02
N LEU A 54 -5.48 -8.31 -3.50
CA LEU A 54 -5.33 -7.39 -4.62
C LEU A 54 -4.58 -8.11 -5.74
N GLY A 55 -5.03 -7.96 -6.97
CA GLY A 55 -4.38 -8.55 -8.13
C GLY A 55 -3.11 -7.81 -8.51
N GLY A 56 -2.05 -8.56 -8.80
CA GLY A 56 -0.77 -8.01 -9.19
C GLY A 56 0.37 -8.59 -8.39
N ARG A 57 1.53 -7.97 -8.54
CA ARG A 57 2.77 -8.46 -7.94
C ARG A 57 3.55 -7.32 -7.29
N VAL A 58 4.52 -7.70 -6.48
CA VAL A 58 5.50 -6.79 -5.89
C VAL A 58 6.82 -7.01 -6.61
N SER A 59 7.41 -5.94 -7.13
CA SER A 59 8.66 -6.01 -7.90
C SER A 59 9.72 -5.11 -7.27
N ARG A 60 11.00 -5.45 -7.51
CA ARG A 60 12.09 -4.61 -7.06
C ARG A 60 11.98 -3.23 -7.72
N LEU A 61 12.33 -2.19 -6.96
CA LEU A 61 12.37 -0.82 -7.47
C LEU A 61 13.29 -0.74 -8.71
N PRO A 62 12.96 0.17 -9.67
CA PRO A 62 13.76 0.26 -10.89
C PRO A 62 15.19 0.74 -10.60
N SER A 63 16.17 -0.02 -11.06
CA SER A 63 17.59 0.28 -10.86
C SER A 63 18.12 1.35 -11.84
N ASN A 64 17.35 1.65 -12.88
CA ASN A 64 17.71 2.62 -13.91
C ASN A 64 17.04 3.99 -13.78
N SER A 65 16.47 4.27 -12.62
CA SER A 65 15.75 5.53 -12.34
C SER A 65 16.66 6.71 -12.00
N GLY A 66 17.93 6.44 -11.71
CA GLY A 66 18.87 7.45 -11.20
C GLY A 66 18.87 7.56 -9.68
N GLU A 67 18.03 6.79 -8.99
CA GLU A 67 17.91 6.81 -7.54
C GLU A 67 18.52 5.57 -6.89
N ARG A 68 18.90 5.72 -5.64
CA ARG A 68 19.42 4.62 -4.83
C ARG A 68 18.27 3.73 -4.32
N ILE A 69 18.55 2.44 -4.22
CA ILE A 69 17.70 1.47 -3.55
C ILE A 69 18.34 1.11 -2.21
N PRO A 70 17.59 1.17 -1.10
CA PRO A 70 16.15 1.41 -0.99
C PRO A 70 15.74 2.87 -1.23
N HIS A 71 14.47 3.06 -1.62
CA HIS A 71 13.82 4.37 -1.60
C HIS A 71 13.66 4.74 -0.13
N MET A 72 14.42 5.72 0.32
CA MET A 72 14.47 6.12 1.72
C MET A 72 14.40 7.63 1.80
N GLY A 73 13.37 8.14 2.46
CA GLY A 73 13.17 9.57 2.62
C GLY A 73 11.78 10.04 2.28
N TRP A 74 11.64 11.34 2.18
CA TRP A 74 10.36 12.03 1.93
C TRP A 74 10.13 12.22 0.45
N ALA A 75 8.89 11.99 0.02
CA ALA A 75 8.49 12.25 -1.36
C ALA A 75 7.03 12.70 -1.41
N PRO A 76 6.66 13.53 -2.41
CA PRO A 76 5.27 13.98 -2.56
C PRO A 76 4.44 12.93 -3.27
N LEU A 77 3.16 12.85 -2.88
CA LEU A 77 2.21 11.98 -3.55
C LEU A 77 1.62 12.67 -4.80
N LYS A 78 1.39 11.86 -5.83
CA LYS A 78 0.63 12.24 -7.01
C LYS A 78 -0.63 11.39 -7.05
N HIS A 79 -1.80 12.03 -6.99
CA HIS A 79 -3.08 11.33 -6.97
C HIS A 79 -3.46 10.81 -8.36
N HIS A 80 -3.99 9.59 -8.40
CA HIS A 80 -4.55 8.96 -9.60
C HIS A 80 -6.02 8.57 -9.42
N GLY A 81 -6.53 8.69 -8.21
CA GLY A 81 -7.92 8.39 -7.88
C GLY A 81 -8.21 8.75 -6.44
N SER A 82 -9.45 8.62 -6.02
CA SER A 82 -9.85 8.91 -4.65
C SER A 82 -9.91 7.65 -3.80
N CYS A 83 -9.58 7.79 -2.54
CA CYS A 83 -9.68 6.72 -1.56
C CYS A 83 -9.71 7.32 -0.14
N PRO A 84 -10.02 6.52 0.89
CA PRO A 84 -10.18 7.05 2.25
C PRO A 84 -8.95 7.73 2.86
N LEU A 85 -7.75 7.45 2.37
CA LEU A 85 -6.54 8.11 2.88
C LEU A 85 -6.30 9.48 2.26
N LEU A 86 -6.77 9.71 1.05
CA LEU A 86 -6.41 10.87 0.24
C LEU A 86 -7.50 11.93 0.27
N SER A 87 -7.10 13.20 0.15
CA SER A 87 -8.01 14.32 0.04
C SER A 87 -7.65 15.17 -1.17
N SER A 88 -8.65 15.57 -1.96
CA SER A 88 -8.45 16.50 -3.07
C SER A 88 -7.99 17.89 -2.60
N ASP A 89 -8.21 18.21 -1.32
CA ASP A 89 -7.75 19.46 -0.70
C ASP A 89 -6.25 19.43 -0.35
N ALA A 90 -5.63 18.26 -0.40
CA ALA A 90 -4.21 18.07 -0.11
C ALA A 90 -3.55 17.20 -1.19
N PRO A 91 -3.38 17.76 -2.43
CA PRO A 91 -3.00 16.95 -3.60
C PRO A 91 -1.55 16.49 -3.63
N SER A 92 -0.67 17.08 -2.82
CA SER A 92 0.77 16.81 -2.87
C SER A 92 1.36 16.64 -1.48
N GLU A 93 0.70 15.85 -0.63
CA GLU A 93 1.22 15.56 0.70
C GLU A 93 2.56 14.84 0.61
N TRP A 94 3.51 15.24 1.45
CA TRP A 94 4.83 14.60 1.56
C TRP A 94 4.78 13.52 2.63
N VAL A 95 5.27 12.34 2.29
CA VAL A 95 5.26 11.18 3.18
C VAL A 95 6.61 10.47 3.17
N TYR A 96 6.86 9.66 4.21
CA TYR A 96 8.13 9.00 4.42
C TYR A 96 8.12 7.55 3.91
N PHE A 97 9.08 7.25 3.04
CA PHE A 97 9.29 5.93 2.44
C PHE A 97 10.56 5.27 2.97
N VAL A 98 10.52 3.96 3.12
CA VAL A 98 11.71 3.13 3.31
C VAL A 98 11.39 1.72 2.77
N HIS A 99 11.69 1.48 1.48
CA HIS A 99 11.39 0.20 0.84
C HIS A 99 12.29 -0.05 -0.38
N SER A 100 12.46 -1.32 -0.74
CA SER A 100 13.22 -1.74 -1.92
C SER A 100 12.35 -2.39 -2.99
N TYR A 101 11.10 -2.69 -2.65
CA TYR A 101 10.13 -3.34 -3.54
C TYR A 101 8.85 -2.51 -3.55
N ALA A 102 8.14 -2.52 -4.68
CA ALA A 102 6.92 -1.76 -4.86
C ALA A 102 5.86 -2.60 -5.56
N ALA A 103 4.61 -2.35 -5.24
CA ALA A 103 3.49 -3.03 -5.86
C ALA A 103 3.30 -2.58 -7.31
N VAL A 104 2.91 -3.54 -8.15
CA VAL A 104 2.49 -3.31 -9.53
C VAL A 104 1.09 -3.90 -9.66
N PRO A 105 0.03 -3.10 -9.42
CA PRO A 105 -1.34 -3.59 -9.53
C PRO A 105 -1.64 -4.04 -10.96
N SER A 106 -2.36 -5.17 -11.09
CA SER A 106 -2.85 -5.65 -12.39
C SER A 106 -3.91 -4.72 -12.97
N ASP A 107 -4.76 -4.17 -12.11
CA ASP A 107 -5.78 -3.21 -12.49
C ASP A 107 -5.31 -1.80 -12.10
N ARG A 108 -5.13 -0.94 -13.10
CA ARG A 108 -4.69 0.43 -12.86
C ARG A 108 -5.70 1.25 -12.05
N ASN A 109 -6.96 0.85 -12.04
CA ASN A 109 -7.97 1.50 -11.20
C ASN A 109 -7.69 1.33 -9.71
N ASP A 110 -6.90 0.33 -9.33
CA ASP A 110 -6.50 0.12 -7.95
C ASP A 110 -5.40 1.09 -7.50
N LEU A 111 -4.67 1.70 -8.43
CA LEU A 111 -3.63 2.68 -8.12
C LEU A 111 -4.26 4.03 -7.78
N LYS A 112 -4.10 4.49 -6.55
CA LYS A 112 -4.69 5.74 -6.07
C LYS A 112 -3.67 6.87 -5.92
N ALA A 113 -2.42 6.54 -5.64
CA ALA A 113 -1.33 7.52 -5.63
C ALA A 113 0.00 6.86 -5.96
N SER A 114 0.87 7.62 -6.61
CA SER A 114 2.26 7.27 -6.86
C SER A 114 3.17 8.33 -6.25
N ALA A 115 4.47 8.02 -6.20
CA ALA A 115 5.50 8.94 -5.77
C ALA A 115 6.66 8.91 -6.76
N PRO A 116 7.40 10.03 -6.93
CA PRO A 116 8.56 10.04 -7.80
C PRO A 116 9.68 9.19 -7.21
N PHE A 117 10.38 8.48 -8.09
CA PHE A 117 11.58 7.72 -7.76
C PHE A 117 12.57 7.93 -8.90
N GLY A 118 13.40 8.97 -8.79
CA GLY A 118 14.22 9.45 -9.90
C GLY A 118 13.36 9.97 -11.04
N ASP A 119 13.63 9.44 -12.24
CA ASP A 119 12.85 9.78 -13.45
C ASP A 119 11.61 8.90 -13.65
N GLN A 120 11.32 8.00 -12.69
CA GLN A 120 10.18 7.11 -12.74
C GLN A 120 9.24 7.37 -11.55
N GLU A 121 8.12 6.68 -11.55
CA GLU A 121 7.16 6.72 -10.46
C GLU A 121 6.96 5.32 -9.88
N VAL A 122 6.68 5.27 -8.57
CA VAL A 122 6.42 4.01 -7.87
C VAL A 122 5.07 4.10 -7.17
N THR A 123 4.41 2.95 -7.03
CA THR A 123 3.12 2.86 -6.34
C THR A 123 3.27 3.27 -4.88
N ALA A 124 2.42 4.17 -4.44
CA ALA A 124 2.39 4.65 -3.05
C ALA A 124 1.11 4.28 -2.31
N VAL A 125 -0.05 4.32 -2.98
CA VAL A 125 -1.35 3.97 -2.38
C VAL A 125 -2.15 3.13 -3.37
N VAL A 126 -2.70 2.04 -2.89
CA VAL A 126 -3.63 1.17 -3.64
C VAL A 126 -4.94 1.05 -2.87
N TRP A 127 -6.04 0.87 -3.59
CA TRP A 127 -7.35 0.71 -2.98
C TRP A 127 -8.32 0.03 -3.91
N ARG A 128 -9.07 -0.93 -3.36
CA ARG A 128 -10.15 -1.62 -4.07
C ARG A 128 -11.29 -1.88 -3.10
N GLY A 129 -12.43 -1.25 -3.32
CA GLY A 129 -13.56 -1.38 -2.42
C GLY A 129 -13.23 -0.84 -1.04
N ARG A 130 -13.17 -1.73 -0.05
CA ARG A 130 -12.83 -1.39 1.34
C ARG A 130 -11.44 -1.88 1.77
N VAL A 131 -10.70 -2.47 0.84
CA VAL A 131 -9.34 -2.98 1.10
C VAL A 131 -8.33 -2.09 0.41
N GLY A 132 -7.40 -1.57 1.17
CA GLY A 132 -6.37 -0.72 0.61
C GLY A 132 -5.11 -0.69 1.43
N ALA A 133 -4.12 0.03 0.94
CA ALA A 133 -2.81 0.05 1.57
C ALA A 133 -1.96 1.22 1.11
N CYS A 134 -0.96 1.55 1.92
CA CYS A 134 0.07 2.52 1.55
C CYS A 134 1.47 1.91 1.72
N GLN A 135 2.39 2.29 0.84
CA GLN A 135 3.78 1.84 0.89
C GLN A 135 4.58 2.60 1.95
N PHE A 136 4.27 3.86 2.13
CA PHE A 136 4.93 4.70 3.13
C PHE A 136 4.41 4.38 4.54
N HIS A 137 5.06 4.96 5.53
CA HIS A 137 4.69 4.84 6.93
C HIS A 137 3.93 6.10 7.36
N PRO A 138 2.60 6.09 7.45
CA PRO A 138 1.86 7.27 7.89
C PRO A 138 2.25 7.70 9.31
N GLU A 139 2.58 6.74 10.18
CA GLU A 139 3.03 7.02 11.55
C GLU A 139 4.39 7.73 11.62
N LYS A 140 5.14 7.71 10.50
CA LYS A 140 6.43 8.41 10.35
C LYS A 140 6.35 9.59 9.38
N SER A 141 5.15 9.95 8.95
CA SER A 141 4.93 10.99 7.93
C SER A 141 4.40 12.30 8.51
N SER A 142 4.67 12.56 9.79
CA SER A 142 4.34 13.82 10.47
C SER A 142 2.85 14.18 10.31
N ASP A 143 2.53 15.44 10.09
CA ASP A 143 1.15 15.92 9.99
C ASP A 143 0.37 15.29 8.84
N ALA A 144 1.01 15.09 7.69
CA ALA A 144 0.37 14.44 6.54
C ALA A 144 -0.12 13.04 6.89
N GLY A 145 0.75 12.24 7.52
CA GLY A 145 0.39 10.89 7.96
C GLY A 145 -0.72 10.88 9.00
N GLU A 146 -0.66 11.80 9.96
CA GLU A 146 -1.70 11.94 10.98
C GLU A 146 -3.06 12.25 10.34
N GLN A 147 -3.10 13.19 9.38
CA GLN A 147 -4.33 13.54 8.69
C GLN A 147 -4.88 12.35 7.87
N MET A 148 -4.01 11.57 7.24
CA MET A 148 -4.43 10.38 6.52
C MET A 148 -5.08 9.35 7.43
N LEU A 149 -4.49 9.08 8.59
CA LEU A 149 -5.06 8.15 9.56
C LEU A 149 -6.39 8.67 10.13
N LYS A 150 -6.51 9.98 10.34
CA LYS A 150 -7.77 10.60 10.75
C LYS A 150 -8.85 10.45 9.67
N ARG A 151 -8.50 10.62 8.38
CA ARG A 151 -9.44 10.40 7.27
C ARG A 151 -9.92 8.95 7.26
N TRP A 152 -9.01 8.00 7.45
CA TRP A 152 -9.33 6.57 7.54
C TRP A 152 -10.32 6.30 8.67
N LEU A 153 -10.07 6.82 9.87
CA LEU A 153 -10.96 6.65 11.01
C LEU A 153 -12.34 7.29 10.79
N THR A 154 -12.37 8.47 10.18
CA THR A 154 -13.62 9.16 9.82
C THR A 154 -14.43 8.33 8.84
N TRP A 155 -13.76 7.78 7.80
CA TRP A 155 -14.38 6.91 6.82
C TRP A 155 -15.01 5.67 7.48
N LEU A 156 -14.29 5.05 8.42
CA LEU A 156 -14.82 3.90 9.18
C LEU A 156 -16.06 4.28 9.97
N ARG A 157 -16.03 5.42 10.67
CA ARG A 157 -17.16 5.89 11.47
C ARG A 157 -18.39 6.21 10.62
N ASN A 158 -18.18 6.63 9.40
CA ASN A 158 -19.26 7.03 8.47
C ASN A 158 -19.79 5.86 7.62
N GLY A 159 -19.48 4.61 7.99
CA GLY A 159 -20.02 3.43 7.36
C GLY A 159 -19.13 2.80 6.28
N ALA A 160 -17.93 3.33 6.07
CA ALA A 160 -16.94 2.75 5.17
C ALA A 160 -17.48 2.47 3.77
N GLU A 161 -17.97 3.50 3.07
CA GLU A 161 -18.44 3.36 1.69
C GLU A 161 -17.32 2.80 0.81
N PRO A 162 -17.58 1.76 -0.03
CA PRO A 162 -16.54 1.20 -0.87
C PRO A 162 -16.04 2.21 -1.89
N CYS A 163 -14.74 2.15 -2.12
CA CYS A 163 -14.07 3.00 -3.11
C CYS A 163 -14.40 2.49 -4.52
N PRO A 164 -14.78 3.37 -5.44
CA PRO A 164 -15.09 2.98 -6.82
C PRO A 164 -13.89 2.44 -7.61
#